data_6e54b488708866973b5bfb5e7d9b9b0e
#
_entry.id   6e54b488708866973b5bfb5e7d9b9b0e
#
_cell.length_a   1.000
_cell.length_b   1.000
_cell.length_c   1.000
_cell.angle_alpha   90.00
_cell.angle_beta   90.00
_cell.angle_gamma   90.00
#
_symmetry.space_group_name_H-M   'P 1'
#
loop_
_entity.id
_entity.type
_entity.pdbx_description
1 polymer ?
#
loop_
_entity_poly.entity_id
_entity_poly.type
_entity_poly.pdbx_seq_one_letter_code
_entity_poly.pdbx_strand_id
1 'polypeptide(L)'
;MLTVKNLHARIGDREILKGVDLTVKPGEVHAIMGPNGSGKSTLANVLAGREDYEVTDGTVTYEGKNLLEMDPEDRAREGVFLAFQYPVEIPGVNNAYLLKAALNEIRKHRGESELDAMDFMTLVKERMKVLDIDTGLLNRPVNAGFSGGEKKRNEIFQMVVLEPKLAIMDETDSGLDIDALKVVSKGVNTLRSPDCSTIIVTHYQRLLNYIVPDFVHVLSDGRIVKSGDKELALELEEKGYKWIGSDIQVQVGA
;
A
#
# COMPACT_ATOMS: atom_id res chain seq x y z
N MET A 1 2.86 0.55 -15.57
CA MET A 1 2.12 0.16 -14.36
C MET A 1 1.34 1.35 -13.80
N LEU A 2 1.93 2.24 -13.00
CA LEU A 2 1.27 3.44 -12.46
C LEU A 2 2.03 4.71 -12.85
N THR A 3 1.30 5.73 -13.33
CA THR A 3 1.86 7.06 -13.61
C THR A 3 0.94 8.12 -13.03
N VAL A 4 1.45 8.89 -12.10
CA VAL A 4 0.81 10.04 -11.45
C VAL A 4 1.46 11.30 -12.00
N LYS A 5 0.68 12.26 -12.50
CA LYS A 5 1.17 13.53 -13.04
C LYS A 5 0.41 14.69 -12.45
N ASN A 6 1.15 15.60 -11.84
CA ASN A 6 0.65 16.85 -11.26
C ASN A 6 -0.60 16.63 -10.40
N LEU A 7 -0.61 15.60 -9.56
CA LEU A 7 -1.79 15.23 -8.78
C LEU A 7 -2.04 16.22 -7.64
N HIS A 8 -3.19 16.85 -7.66
CA HIS A 8 -3.72 17.71 -6.60
C HIS A 8 -4.93 17.05 -5.95
N ALA A 9 -4.98 17.08 -4.62
CA ALA A 9 -6.12 16.54 -3.88
C ALA A 9 -6.36 17.32 -2.59
N ARG A 10 -7.64 17.40 -2.20
CA ARG A 10 -8.09 18.06 -0.97
C ARG A 10 -9.01 17.18 -0.12
N ILE A 11 -9.15 17.54 1.14
CA ILE A 11 -10.18 17.05 2.03
C ILE A 11 -10.94 18.27 2.58
N GLY A 12 -12.23 18.36 2.33
CA GLY A 12 -12.98 19.61 2.55
C GLY A 12 -12.32 20.77 1.79
N ASP A 13 -12.06 21.87 2.50
CA ASP A 13 -11.42 23.07 1.91
C ASP A 13 -9.88 23.04 1.92
N ARG A 14 -9.28 22.00 2.50
CA ARG A 14 -7.82 21.94 2.66
C ARG A 14 -7.19 21.13 1.55
N GLU A 15 -6.41 21.81 0.70
CA GLU A 15 -5.53 21.13 -0.26
C GLU A 15 -4.36 20.46 0.47
N ILE A 16 -4.14 19.17 0.16
CA ILE A 16 -3.10 18.35 0.79
C ILE A 16 -2.04 17.92 -0.22
N LEU A 17 -2.46 17.40 -1.38
CA LEU A 17 -1.55 17.12 -2.49
C LEU A 17 -1.53 18.33 -3.42
N LYS A 18 -0.33 18.79 -3.79
CA LYS A 18 -0.10 20.06 -4.47
C LYS A 18 0.74 19.90 -5.73
N GLY A 19 0.47 18.87 -6.52
CA GLY A 19 1.21 18.53 -7.73
C GLY A 19 2.23 17.41 -7.47
N VAL A 20 1.73 16.21 -7.20
CA VAL A 20 2.56 15.01 -7.02
C VAL A 20 2.81 14.35 -8.37
N ASP A 21 4.10 14.12 -8.68
CA ASP A 21 4.57 13.33 -9.81
C ASP A 21 5.21 12.04 -9.30
N LEU A 22 4.72 10.88 -9.76
CA LEU A 22 5.26 9.58 -9.39
C LEU A 22 5.07 8.58 -10.54
N THR A 23 6.12 7.84 -10.88
CA THR A 23 6.04 6.74 -11.84
C THR A 23 6.54 5.47 -11.19
N VAL A 24 5.71 4.42 -11.21
CA VAL A 24 6.03 3.07 -10.72
C VAL A 24 5.94 2.10 -11.89
N LYS A 25 7.05 1.44 -12.22
CA LYS A 25 7.07 0.39 -13.26
C LYS A 25 6.67 -0.95 -12.67
N PRO A 26 6.31 -1.94 -13.52
CA PRO A 26 6.01 -3.29 -13.05
C PRO A 26 7.17 -3.88 -12.23
N GLY A 27 6.84 -4.48 -11.09
CA GLY A 27 7.79 -5.15 -10.19
C GLY A 27 8.63 -4.24 -9.30
N GLU A 28 8.50 -2.91 -9.42
CA GLU A 28 9.26 -1.98 -8.58
C GLU A 28 8.64 -1.82 -7.18
N VAL A 29 9.49 -1.64 -6.18
CA VAL A 29 9.15 -1.30 -4.80
C VAL A 29 9.55 0.14 -4.52
N HIS A 30 8.59 0.99 -4.27
CA HIS A 30 8.77 2.40 -3.98
C HIS A 30 8.43 2.70 -2.52
N ALA A 31 9.31 3.41 -1.82
CA ALA A 31 9.05 3.94 -0.49
C ALA A 31 8.71 5.43 -0.57
N ILE A 32 7.59 5.82 0.03
CA ILE A 32 7.20 7.22 0.21
C ILE A 32 7.45 7.58 1.67
N MET A 33 8.44 8.41 1.91
CA MET A 33 8.84 8.91 3.22
C MET A 33 8.52 10.40 3.35
N GLY A 34 8.50 10.93 4.56
CA GLY A 34 8.26 12.34 4.79
C GLY A 34 7.70 12.62 6.18
N PRO A 35 7.67 13.88 6.64
CA PRO A 35 7.17 14.24 7.95
C PRO A 35 5.65 13.97 8.07
N ASN A 36 5.15 13.94 9.30
CA ASN A 36 3.71 13.83 9.53
C ASN A 36 2.97 15.01 8.92
N GLY A 37 1.81 14.73 8.30
CA GLY A 37 1.00 15.73 7.60
C GLY A 37 1.52 16.14 6.22
N SER A 38 2.54 15.50 5.66
CA SER A 38 3.07 15.82 4.32
C SER A 38 2.17 15.37 3.16
N GLY A 39 1.16 14.51 3.41
CA GLY A 39 0.24 14.01 2.40
C GLY A 39 0.44 12.54 2.01
N LYS A 40 1.31 11.76 2.70
CA LYS A 40 1.61 10.36 2.38
C LYS A 40 0.35 9.47 2.37
N SER A 41 -0.40 9.46 3.47
CA SER A 41 -1.64 8.69 3.57
C SER A 41 -2.72 9.22 2.63
N THR A 42 -2.73 10.53 2.34
CA THR A 42 -3.62 11.12 1.34
C THR A 42 -3.31 10.55 -0.04
N LEU A 43 -2.04 10.47 -0.44
CA LEU A 43 -1.66 9.85 -1.71
C LEU A 43 -2.12 8.39 -1.78
N ALA A 44 -1.86 7.58 -0.73
CA ALA A 44 -2.30 6.20 -0.66
C ALA A 44 -3.82 6.04 -0.80
N ASN A 45 -4.60 6.87 -0.08
CA ASN A 45 -6.06 6.83 -0.09
C ASN A 45 -6.66 7.32 -1.41
N VAL A 46 -6.10 8.35 -2.04
CA VAL A 46 -6.50 8.82 -3.38
C VAL A 46 -6.27 7.73 -4.42
N LEU A 47 -5.13 7.05 -4.39
CA LEU A 47 -4.85 5.94 -5.31
C LEU A 47 -5.79 4.74 -5.09
N ALA A 48 -6.24 4.50 -3.86
CA ALA A 48 -7.21 3.47 -3.53
C ALA A 48 -8.67 3.87 -3.82
N GLY A 49 -8.95 5.16 -4.11
CA GLY A 49 -10.28 5.63 -4.47
C GLY A 49 -11.18 5.99 -3.29
N ARG A 50 -10.60 6.38 -2.14
CA ARG A 50 -11.44 6.80 -1.00
C ARG A 50 -12.18 8.10 -1.30
N GLU A 51 -13.48 8.08 -1.10
CA GLU A 51 -14.41 9.18 -1.41
C GLU A 51 -14.20 10.44 -0.56
N ASP A 52 -13.54 10.31 0.60
CA ASP A 52 -13.24 11.46 1.47
C ASP A 52 -12.29 12.50 0.84
N TYR A 53 -11.59 12.10 -0.23
CA TYR A 53 -10.58 12.91 -0.92
C TYR A 53 -11.05 13.31 -2.31
N GLU A 54 -11.08 14.61 -2.58
CA GLU A 54 -11.42 15.16 -3.88
C GLU A 54 -10.14 15.48 -4.67
N VAL A 55 -10.01 14.87 -5.84
CA VAL A 55 -8.95 15.21 -6.79
C VAL A 55 -9.35 16.47 -7.55
N THR A 56 -8.54 17.52 -7.47
CA THR A 56 -8.85 18.83 -8.06
C THR A 56 -8.10 19.09 -9.36
N ASP A 57 -6.96 18.45 -9.58
CA ASP A 57 -6.16 18.55 -10.81
C ASP A 57 -5.22 17.35 -10.95
N GLY A 58 -4.67 17.15 -12.13
CA GLY A 58 -3.72 16.09 -12.45
C GLY A 58 -4.35 14.83 -13.03
N THR A 59 -3.51 13.84 -13.31
CA THR A 59 -3.93 12.56 -13.91
C THR A 59 -3.25 11.40 -13.21
N VAL A 60 -3.98 10.28 -13.13
CA VAL A 60 -3.44 9.01 -12.64
C VAL A 60 -3.76 7.92 -13.64
N THR A 61 -2.74 7.38 -14.30
CA THR A 61 -2.88 6.28 -15.24
C THR A 61 -2.37 4.99 -14.59
N TYR A 62 -3.19 3.95 -14.59
CA TYR A 62 -2.87 2.63 -14.08
C TYR A 62 -3.19 1.58 -15.15
N GLU A 63 -2.21 0.77 -15.55
CA GLU A 63 -2.34 -0.24 -16.62
C GLU A 63 -2.96 0.33 -17.91
N GLY A 64 -2.63 1.58 -18.25
CA GLY A 64 -3.16 2.28 -19.42
C GLY A 64 -4.57 2.86 -19.26
N LYS A 65 -5.21 2.70 -18.11
CA LYS A 65 -6.56 3.20 -17.81
C LYS A 65 -6.49 4.41 -16.88
N ASN A 66 -7.49 5.30 -16.94
CA ASN A 66 -7.62 6.40 -15.99
C ASN A 66 -8.10 5.87 -14.64
N LEU A 67 -7.20 5.85 -13.63
CA LEU A 67 -7.53 5.34 -12.31
C LEU A 67 -8.56 6.21 -11.58
N LEU A 68 -8.58 7.52 -11.86
CA LEU A 68 -9.48 8.46 -11.18
C LEU A 68 -10.95 8.29 -11.55
N GLU A 69 -11.24 7.66 -12.70
CA GLU A 69 -12.60 7.35 -13.16
C GLU A 69 -13.12 6.00 -12.64
N MET A 70 -12.29 5.23 -11.95
CA MET A 70 -12.67 3.92 -11.41
C MET A 70 -13.20 4.06 -9.98
N ASP A 71 -14.29 3.39 -9.69
CA ASP A 71 -14.77 3.19 -8.33
C ASP A 71 -13.81 2.30 -7.52
N PRO A 72 -13.80 2.37 -6.19
CA PRO A 72 -12.89 1.60 -5.34
C PRO A 72 -12.93 0.09 -5.60
N GLU A 73 -14.13 -0.47 -5.83
CA GLU A 73 -14.30 -1.89 -6.14
C GLU A 73 -13.72 -2.27 -7.51
N ASP A 74 -13.75 -1.39 -8.49
CA ASP A 74 -13.15 -1.63 -9.81
C ASP A 74 -11.64 -1.57 -9.72
N ARG A 75 -11.08 -0.64 -8.94
CA ARG A 75 -9.65 -0.62 -8.64
C ARG A 75 -9.19 -1.91 -7.96
N ALA A 76 -9.98 -2.43 -7.00
CA ALA A 76 -9.69 -3.69 -6.35
C ALA A 76 -9.73 -4.88 -7.32
N ARG A 77 -10.72 -4.94 -8.24
CA ARG A 77 -10.80 -5.96 -9.30
C ARG A 77 -9.63 -5.88 -10.29
N GLU A 78 -9.16 -4.67 -10.61
CA GLU A 78 -7.98 -4.45 -11.45
C GLU A 78 -6.67 -4.82 -10.74
N GLY A 79 -6.72 -5.09 -9.44
CA GLY A 79 -5.57 -5.55 -8.64
C GLY A 79 -4.87 -4.46 -7.84
N VAL A 80 -5.55 -3.36 -7.52
CA VAL A 80 -5.07 -2.38 -6.53
C VAL A 80 -5.48 -2.84 -5.14
N PHE A 81 -4.54 -2.93 -4.22
CA PHE A 81 -4.76 -3.28 -2.81
C PHE A 81 -4.22 -2.19 -1.90
N LEU A 82 -5.02 -1.78 -0.92
CA LEU A 82 -4.59 -0.87 0.14
C LEU A 82 -4.53 -1.60 1.48
N ALA A 83 -3.34 -1.68 2.06
CA ALA A 83 -3.16 -2.02 3.47
C ALA A 83 -3.30 -0.75 4.30
N PHE A 84 -4.33 -0.69 5.14
CA PHE A 84 -4.71 0.50 5.87
C PHE A 84 -3.79 0.78 7.07
N GLN A 85 -3.60 2.03 7.41
CA GLN A 85 -2.97 2.42 8.67
C GLN A 85 -3.71 1.81 9.88
N TYR A 86 -5.06 1.84 9.84
CA TYR A 86 -5.94 1.21 10.82
C TYR A 86 -6.88 0.22 10.12
N PRO A 87 -6.56 -1.09 10.12
CA PRO A 87 -7.40 -2.09 9.46
C PRO A 87 -8.82 -2.14 10.02
N VAL A 88 -9.80 -2.14 9.11
CA VAL A 88 -11.23 -2.09 9.43
C VAL A 88 -11.70 -3.43 10.01
N GLU A 89 -12.60 -3.36 11.00
CA GLU A 89 -13.29 -4.54 11.53
C GLU A 89 -14.59 -4.80 10.75
N ILE A 90 -14.86 -6.07 10.41
CA ILE A 90 -16.10 -6.48 9.76
C ILE A 90 -16.76 -7.55 10.63
N PRO A 91 -17.55 -7.16 11.65
CA PRO A 91 -18.23 -8.11 12.53
C PRO A 91 -19.17 -9.03 11.75
N GLY A 92 -19.18 -10.31 12.09
CA GLY A 92 -20.05 -11.31 11.48
C GLY A 92 -19.57 -11.86 10.13
N VAL A 93 -18.55 -11.29 9.51
CA VAL A 93 -17.93 -11.80 8.28
C VAL A 93 -16.59 -12.43 8.61
N ASN A 94 -16.43 -13.74 8.43
CA ASN A 94 -15.15 -14.40 8.67
C ASN A 94 -14.16 -14.20 7.51
N ASN A 95 -12.86 -14.38 7.81
CA ASN A 95 -11.80 -14.19 6.83
C ASN A 95 -11.93 -15.11 5.61
N ALA A 96 -12.33 -16.39 5.82
CA ALA A 96 -12.47 -17.34 4.71
C ALA A 96 -13.55 -16.89 3.71
N TYR A 97 -14.69 -16.40 4.21
CA TYR A 97 -15.78 -15.92 3.37
C TYR A 97 -15.39 -14.67 2.59
N LEU A 98 -14.82 -13.67 3.29
CA LEU A 98 -14.35 -12.43 2.64
C LEU A 98 -13.34 -12.74 1.54
N LEU A 99 -12.31 -13.52 1.87
CA LEU A 99 -11.21 -13.79 0.93
C LEU A 99 -11.66 -14.61 -0.27
N LYS A 100 -12.54 -15.61 -0.07
CA LYS A 100 -13.09 -16.40 -1.19
C LYS A 100 -13.93 -15.53 -2.12
N ALA A 101 -14.80 -14.70 -1.56
CA ALA A 101 -15.64 -13.81 -2.35
C ALA A 101 -14.78 -12.79 -3.14
N ALA A 102 -13.83 -12.12 -2.48
CA ALA A 102 -12.97 -11.14 -3.11
C ALA A 102 -12.07 -11.77 -4.20
N LEU A 103 -11.45 -12.92 -3.91
CA LEU A 103 -10.59 -13.60 -4.87
C LEU A 103 -11.37 -14.06 -6.11
N ASN A 104 -12.57 -14.60 -5.92
CA ASN A 104 -13.40 -15.04 -7.05
C ASN A 104 -13.90 -13.87 -7.89
N GLU A 105 -14.23 -12.71 -7.30
CA GLU A 105 -14.55 -11.50 -8.07
C GLU A 105 -13.35 -11.01 -8.89
N ILE A 106 -12.13 -11.03 -8.34
CA ILE A 106 -10.90 -10.69 -9.07
C ILE A 106 -10.67 -11.69 -10.22
N ARG A 107 -10.79 -12.99 -9.98
CA ARG A 107 -10.63 -14.03 -10.99
C ARG A 107 -11.64 -13.88 -12.12
N LYS A 108 -12.91 -13.69 -11.79
CA LYS A 108 -13.98 -13.45 -12.75
C LYS A 108 -13.71 -12.21 -13.62
N HIS A 109 -13.24 -11.13 -13.02
CA HIS A 109 -12.84 -9.91 -13.75
C HIS A 109 -11.69 -10.19 -14.73
N ARG A 110 -10.77 -11.07 -14.38
CA ARG A 110 -9.65 -11.51 -15.22
C ARG A 110 -10.05 -12.56 -16.28
N GLY A 111 -11.30 -13.01 -16.29
CA GLY A 111 -11.78 -14.09 -17.18
C GLY A 111 -11.33 -15.49 -16.75
N GLU A 112 -10.93 -15.65 -15.49
CA GLU A 112 -10.53 -16.92 -14.90
C GLU A 112 -11.74 -17.62 -14.25
N SER A 113 -11.66 -18.96 -14.11
CA SER A 113 -12.69 -19.74 -13.41
C SER A 113 -12.67 -19.43 -11.91
N GLU A 114 -13.85 -19.37 -11.30
CA GLU A 114 -13.97 -19.28 -9.84
C GLU A 114 -13.38 -20.51 -9.15
N LEU A 115 -12.76 -20.31 -8.01
CA LEU A 115 -12.32 -21.41 -7.14
C LEU A 115 -13.50 -21.99 -6.37
N ASP A 116 -13.62 -23.29 -6.36
CA ASP A 116 -14.53 -23.96 -5.45
C ASP A 116 -14.04 -23.88 -3.98
N ALA A 117 -14.75 -24.49 -3.05
CA ALA A 117 -14.39 -24.43 -1.63
C ALA A 117 -13.11 -25.21 -1.32
N MET A 118 -12.83 -26.31 -2.05
CA MET A 118 -11.68 -27.17 -1.80
C MET A 118 -10.40 -26.53 -2.34
N ASP A 119 -10.44 -26.04 -3.58
CA ASP A 119 -9.34 -25.36 -4.23
C ASP A 119 -8.95 -24.09 -3.48
N PHE A 120 -9.96 -23.29 -3.08
CA PHE A 120 -9.73 -22.10 -2.24
C PHE A 120 -9.04 -22.47 -0.91
N MET A 121 -9.53 -23.50 -0.20
CA MET A 121 -8.92 -23.90 1.08
C MET A 121 -7.50 -24.43 0.92
N THR A 122 -7.20 -25.10 -0.20
CA THR A 122 -5.85 -25.56 -0.51
C THR A 122 -4.91 -24.36 -0.71
N LEU A 123 -5.27 -23.42 -1.58
CA LEU A 123 -4.51 -22.19 -1.83
C LEU A 123 -4.26 -21.42 -0.54
N VAL A 124 -5.31 -21.15 0.23
CA VAL A 124 -5.22 -20.36 1.46
C VAL A 124 -4.31 -21.01 2.51
N LYS A 125 -4.38 -22.33 2.70
CA LYS A 125 -3.51 -23.06 3.63
C LYS A 125 -2.04 -22.97 3.22
N GLU A 126 -1.74 -23.02 1.93
CA GLU A 126 -0.38 -22.82 1.41
C GLU A 126 0.13 -21.40 1.74
N ARG A 127 -0.68 -20.38 1.51
CA ARG A 127 -0.31 -18.98 1.84
C ARG A 127 -0.13 -18.76 3.35
N MET A 128 -1.00 -19.36 4.18
CA MET A 128 -0.86 -19.31 5.64
C MET A 128 0.44 -19.96 6.12
N LYS A 129 0.79 -21.12 5.55
CA LYS A 129 2.07 -21.79 5.84
C LYS A 129 3.27 -20.92 5.50
N VAL A 130 3.23 -20.23 4.35
CA VAL A 130 4.31 -19.30 3.97
C VAL A 130 4.47 -18.20 5.00
N LEU A 131 3.39 -17.66 5.55
CA LEU A 131 3.40 -16.54 6.51
C LEU A 131 3.51 -16.99 7.98
N ASP A 132 3.52 -18.29 8.24
CA ASP A 132 3.48 -18.84 9.60
C ASP A 132 2.26 -18.35 10.40
N ILE A 133 1.08 -18.38 9.76
CA ILE A 133 -0.20 -17.95 10.33
C ILE A 133 -1.05 -19.17 10.69
N ASP A 134 -1.65 -19.14 11.90
CA ASP A 134 -2.55 -20.19 12.38
C ASP A 134 -3.85 -20.26 11.56
N THR A 135 -4.25 -21.47 11.18
CA THR A 135 -5.46 -21.71 10.35
C THR A 135 -6.76 -21.32 11.03
N GLY A 136 -6.79 -21.22 12.35
CA GLY A 136 -7.94 -20.74 13.13
C GLY A 136 -8.33 -19.29 12.76
N LEU A 137 -7.39 -18.50 12.21
CA LEU A 137 -7.66 -17.15 11.72
C LEU A 137 -8.79 -17.11 10.68
N LEU A 138 -8.92 -18.15 9.85
CA LEU A 138 -9.92 -18.19 8.76
C LEU A 138 -11.36 -18.12 9.27
N ASN A 139 -11.62 -18.70 10.45
CA ASN A 139 -12.96 -18.75 11.03
C ASN A 139 -13.29 -17.53 11.90
N ARG A 140 -12.29 -16.69 12.20
CA ARG A 140 -12.51 -15.47 12.99
C ARG A 140 -13.11 -14.37 12.11
N PRO A 141 -14.02 -13.54 12.67
CA PRO A 141 -14.48 -12.33 11.97
C PRO A 141 -13.29 -11.42 11.62
N VAL A 142 -13.38 -10.76 10.46
CA VAL A 142 -12.30 -9.92 9.94
C VAL A 142 -11.96 -8.82 10.95
N ASN A 143 -10.76 -8.91 11.50
CA ASN A 143 -10.16 -7.96 12.44
C ASN A 143 -10.93 -7.72 13.76
N ALA A 144 -12.12 -8.29 13.96
CA ALA A 144 -12.93 -8.08 15.16
C ALA A 144 -12.28 -8.73 16.38
N GLY A 145 -11.96 -7.93 17.38
CA GLY A 145 -11.30 -8.39 18.61
C GLY A 145 -9.82 -8.78 18.42
N PHE A 146 -9.20 -8.39 17.31
CA PHE A 146 -7.77 -8.60 17.08
C PHE A 146 -6.96 -7.48 17.75
N SER A 147 -5.78 -7.83 18.26
CA SER A 147 -4.76 -6.85 18.63
C SER A 147 -4.27 -6.08 17.38
N GLY A 148 -3.62 -4.95 17.56
CA GLY A 148 -3.06 -4.18 16.45
C GLY A 148 -2.13 -5.01 15.56
N GLY A 149 -1.25 -5.80 16.16
CA GLY A 149 -0.34 -6.70 15.43
C GLY A 149 -1.07 -7.82 14.68
N GLU A 150 -2.13 -8.40 15.28
CA GLU A 150 -2.96 -9.40 14.59
C GLU A 150 -3.71 -8.79 13.39
N LYS A 151 -4.24 -7.57 13.52
CA LYS A 151 -4.90 -6.86 12.40
C LYS A 151 -3.95 -6.66 11.22
N LYS A 152 -2.72 -6.21 11.49
CA LYS A 152 -1.71 -6.02 10.44
C LYS A 152 -1.29 -7.34 9.77
N ARG A 153 -1.06 -8.40 10.57
CA ARG A 153 -0.77 -9.73 10.01
C ARG A 153 -1.93 -10.26 9.15
N ASN A 154 -3.18 -10.05 9.60
CA ASN A 154 -4.35 -10.44 8.83
C ASN A 154 -4.46 -9.68 7.50
N GLU A 155 -4.14 -8.40 7.49
CA GLU A 155 -4.15 -7.57 6.28
C GLU A 155 -3.07 -8.02 5.28
N ILE A 156 -1.85 -8.31 5.76
CA ILE A 156 -0.79 -8.89 4.92
C ILE A 156 -1.19 -10.27 4.39
N PHE A 157 -1.86 -11.08 5.20
CA PHE A 157 -2.39 -12.36 4.74
C PHE A 157 -3.44 -12.18 3.63
N GLN A 158 -4.37 -11.21 3.78
CA GLN A 158 -5.32 -10.87 2.73
C GLN A 158 -4.59 -10.46 1.45
N MET A 159 -3.59 -9.59 1.55
CA MET A 159 -2.77 -9.16 0.42
C MET A 159 -2.10 -10.34 -0.31
N VAL A 160 -1.51 -11.27 0.45
CA VAL A 160 -0.83 -12.45 -0.14
C VAL A 160 -1.81 -13.43 -0.80
N VAL A 161 -3.05 -13.52 -0.29
CA VAL A 161 -4.10 -14.37 -0.90
C VAL A 161 -4.68 -13.74 -2.17
N LEU A 162 -4.86 -12.41 -2.18
CA LEU A 162 -5.48 -11.69 -3.29
C LEU A 162 -4.52 -11.40 -4.45
N GLU A 163 -3.21 -11.50 -4.22
CA GLU A 163 -2.16 -11.33 -5.24
C GLU A 163 -2.36 -10.06 -6.10
N PRO A 164 -2.28 -8.87 -5.48
CA PRO A 164 -2.49 -7.62 -6.19
C PRO A 164 -1.39 -7.35 -7.20
N LYS A 165 -1.71 -6.58 -8.26
CA LYS A 165 -0.71 -6.01 -9.17
C LYS A 165 -0.03 -4.78 -8.56
N LEU A 166 -0.78 -3.99 -7.77
CA LEU A 166 -0.28 -2.83 -7.03
C LEU A 166 -0.69 -2.94 -5.57
N ALA A 167 0.27 -3.19 -4.69
CA ALA A 167 0.09 -3.13 -3.24
C ALA A 167 0.49 -1.76 -2.72
N ILE A 168 -0.42 -1.07 -2.03
CA ILE A 168 -0.17 0.20 -1.36
C ILE A 168 -0.25 -0.07 0.14
N MET A 169 0.82 0.24 0.87
CA MET A 169 0.94 -0.02 2.30
C MET A 169 1.04 1.30 3.05
N ASP A 170 -0.02 1.68 3.78
CA ASP A 170 -0.05 2.95 4.52
C ASP A 170 0.33 2.72 5.99
N GLU A 171 1.56 3.08 6.35
CA GLU A 171 2.13 2.99 7.71
C GLU A 171 1.85 1.64 8.40
N THR A 172 2.00 0.54 7.64
CA THR A 172 1.70 -0.81 8.12
C THR A 172 2.66 -1.31 9.20
N ASP A 173 3.78 -0.64 9.38
CA ASP A 173 4.82 -0.88 10.38
C ASP A 173 4.57 -0.14 11.71
N SER A 174 3.61 0.78 11.76
CA SER A 174 3.32 1.57 12.96
C SER A 174 2.83 0.69 14.12
N GLY A 175 3.51 0.78 15.27
CA GLY A 175 3.15 0.05 16.49
C GLY A 175 3.44 -1.46 16.45
N LEU A 176 4.14 -1.97 15.43
CA LEU A 176 4.52 -3.37 15.36
C LEU A 176 5.77 -3.69 16.21
N ASP A 177 5.74 -4.84 16.87
CA ASP A 177 6.93 -5.48 17.40
C ASP A 177 7.81 -6.09 16.27
N ILE A 178 8.99 -6.58 16.63
CA ILE A 178 9.94 -7.13 15.66
C ILE A 178 9.38 -8.35 14.92
N ASP A 179 8.61 -9.17 15.58
CA ASP A 179 8.12 -10.41 14.99
C ASP A 179 6.97 -10.15 14.03
N ALA A 180 6.05 -9.24 14.38
CA ALA A 180 5.02 -8.78 13.47
C ALA A 180 5.62 -8.09 12.22
N LEU A 181 6.67 -7.27 12.40
CA LEU A 181 7.38 -6.63 11.31
C LEU A 181 8.00 -7.66 10.34
N LYS A 182 8.58 -8.75 10.85
CA LYS A 182 9.11 -9.84 10.03
C LYS A 182 8.01 -10.52 9.20
N VAL A 183 6.82 -10.76 9.78
CA VAL A 183 5.69 -11.34 9.05
C VAL A 183 5.23 -10.41 7.93
N VAL A 184 5.08 -9.11 8.21
CA VAL A 184 4.74 -8.10 7.21
C VAL A 184 5.77 -8.12 6.07
N SER A 185 7.05 -8.05 6.41
CA SER A 185 8.13 -8.04 5.42
C SER A 185 8.19 -9.33 4.60
N LYS A 186 7.95 -10.48 5.23
CA LYS A 186 7.90 -11.77 4.55
C LYS A 186 6.75 -11.81 3.54
N GLY A 187 5.58 -11.30 3.91
CA GLY A 187 4.43 -11.22 3.00
C GLY A 187 4.72 -10.38 1.77
N VAL A 188 5.27 -9.19 1.94
CA VAL A 188 5.64 -8.32 0.82
C VAL A 188 6.70 -8.96 -0.06
N ASN A 189 7.76 -9.50 0.53
CA ASN A 189 8.84 -10.16 -0.24
C ASN A 189 8.35 -11.43 -0.98
N THR A 190 7.31 -12.12 -0.47
CA THR A 190 6.69 -13.27 -1.16
C THR A 190 5.96 -12.83 -2.43
N LEU A 191 5.37 -11.63 -2.44
CA LEU A 191 4.68 -11.07 -3.60
C LEU A 191 5.62 -10.39 -4.60
N ARG A 192 6.88 -10.17 -4.22
CA ARG A 192 7.85 -9.48 -5.10
C ARG A 192 8.06 -10.27 -6.38
N SER A 193 7.55 -9.76 -7.47
CA SER A 193 7.59 -10.36 -8.79
C SER A 193 7.48 -9.26 -9.86
N PRO A 194 7.78 -9.54 -11.14
CA PRO A 194 7.54 -8.59 -12.23
C PRO A 194 6.08 -8.15 -12.37
N ASP A 195 5.13 -8.92 -11.81
CA ASP A 195 3.70 -8.68 -11.94
C ASP A 195 3.11 -7.92 -10.74
N CYS A 196 3.88 -7.70 -9.67
CA CYS A 196 3.43 -7.01 -8.46
C CYS A 196 4.37 -5.87 -8.09
N SER A 197 3.85 -4.64 -8.12
CA SER A 197 4.55 -3.45 -7.64
C SER A 197 4.06 -3.05 -6.27
N THR A 198 4.92 -2.44 -5.46
CA THR A 198 4.58 -2.05 -4.10
C THR A 198 4.92 -0.59 -3.84
N ILE A 199 3.97 0.15 -3.26
CA ILE A 199 4.19 1.49 -2.70
C ILE A 199 4.12 1.36 -1.18
N ILE A 200 5.20 1.67 -0.48
CA ILE A 200 5.30 1.63 0.98
C ILE A 200 5.31 3.05 1.50
N VAL A 201 4.25 3.45 2.17
CA VAL A 201 4.21 4.70 2.93
C VAL A 201 4.71 4.40 4.33
N THR A 202 5.83 4.99 4.72
CA THR A 202 6.39 4.85 6.07
C THR A 202 7.20 6.06 6.46
N HIS A 203 7.34 6.29 7.74
CA HIS A 203 8.29 7.26 8.31
C HIS A 203 9.43 6.55 9.07
N TYR A 204 9.45 5.21 9.06
CA TYR A 204 10.47 4.40 9.72
C TYR A 204 11.31 3.64 8.70
N GLN A 205 12.62 3.84 8.75
CA GLN A 205 13.56 3.07 7.94
C GLN A 205 13.57 1.57 8.32
N ARG A 206 13.20 1.24 9.56
CA ARG A 206 13.25 -0.13 10.07
C ARG A 206 12.54 -1.15 9.17
N LEU A 207 11.38 -0.81 8.59
CA LEU A 207 10.68 -1.67 7.61
C LEU A 207 11.52 -1.84 6.35
N LEU A 208 12.16 -0.76 5.88
CA LEU A 208 12.95 -0.75 4.64
C LEU A 208 14.25 -1.55 4.74
N ASN A 209 14.70 -1.92 5.94
CA ASN A 209 15.80 -2.87 6.14
C ASN A 209 15.40 -4.32 5.78
N TYR A 210 14.11 -4.64 5.85
CA TYR A 210 13.56 -5.96 5.51
C TYR A 210 12.95 -5.99 4.11
N ILE A 211 12.39 -4.86 3.66
CA ILE A 211 11.82 -4.69 2.31
C ILE A 211 12.64 -3.62 1.62
N VAL A 212 13.73 -4.02 0.97
CA VAL A 212 14.63 -3.07 0.32
C VAL A 212 13.91 -2.44 -0.88
N PRO A 213 13.64 -1.11 -0.86
CA PRO A 213 12.99 -0.44 -1.97
C PRO A 213 13.96 -0.25 -3.15
N ASP A 214 13.42 -0.20 -4.36
CA ASP A 214 14.15 0.19 -5.56
C ASP A 214 14.27 1.71 -5.63
N PHE A 215 13.25 2.44 -5.14
CA PHE A 215 13.22 3.90 -5.09
C PHE A 215 12.67 4.40 -3.75
N VAL A 216 13.21 5.51 -3.30
CA VAL A 216 12.76 6.26 -2.12
C VAL A 216 12.38 7.67 -2.52
N HIS A 217 11.19 8.11 -2.17
CA HIS A 217 10.68 9.44 -2.46
C HIS A 217 10.38 10.18 -1.17
N VAL A 218 10.76 11.43 -1.09
CA VAL A 218 10.44 12.29 0.06
C VAL A 218 9.27 13.19 -0.31
N LEU A 219 8.14 12.97 0.37
CA LEU A 219 6.95 13.81 0.26
C LEU A 219 6.99 14.88 1.36
N SER A 220 6.94 16.13 0.98
CA SER A 220 6.90 17.28 1.88
C SER A 220 5.95 18.33 1.35
N ASP A 221 5.08 18.85 2.20
CA ASP A 221 4.05 19.85 1.85
C ASP A 221 3.28 19.51 0.55
N GLY A 222 2.85 18.26 0.42
CA GLY A 222 2.04 17.79 -0.71
C GLY A 222 2.79 17.59 -2.03
N ARG A 223 4.13 17.60 -2.04
CA ARG A 223 4.98 17.42 -3.24
C ARG A 223 6.08 16.40 -3.00
N ILE A 224 6.46 15.63 -4.00
CA ILE A 224 7.71 14.87 -3.98
C ILE A 224 8.85 15.87 -4.23
N VAL A 225 9.66 16.07 -3.19
CA VAL A 225 10.74 17.08 -3.18
C VAL A 225 12.12 16.48 -3.45
N LYS A 226 12.28 15.18 -3.24
CA LYS A 226 13.52 14.45 -3.51
C LYS A 226 13.19 12.99 -3.82
N SER A 227 13.93 12.39 -4.74
CA SER A 227 13.89 10.96 -5.04
C SER A 227 15.30 10.41 -5.10
N GLY A 228 15.47 9.17 -4.68
CA GLY A 228 16.76 8.47 -4.68
C GLY A 228 16.54 6.96 -4.51
N ASP A 229 17.59 6.27 -4.20
CA ASP A 229 17.61 4.85 -3.88
C ASP A 229 17.49 4.61 -2.35
N LYS A 230 17.76 3.39 -1.91
CA LYS A 230 17.73 3.00 -0.50
C LYS A 230 18.64 3.85 0.41
N GLU A 231 19.70 4.44 -0.13
CA GLU A 231 20.66 5.26 0.64
C GLU A 231 20.01 6.56 1.10
N LEU A 232 19.05 7.08 0.34
CA LEU A 232 18.26 8.23 0.76
C LEU A 232 17.47 7.96 2.05
N ALA A 233 16.96 6.73 2.26
CA ALA A 233 16.28 6.37 3.51
C ALA A 233 17.24 6.41 4.71
N LEU A 234 18.49 5.98 4.53
CA LEU A 234 19.54 6.06 5.56
C LEU A 234 19.87 7.51 5.92
N GLU A 235 20.02 8.36 4.91
CA GLU A 235 20.26 9.79 5.11
C GLU A 235 19.12 10.48 5.87
N LEU A 236 17.87 10.10 5.59
CA LEU A 236 16.69 10.62 6.28
C LEU A 236 16.64 10.22 7.75
N GLU A 237 17.05 8.99 8.08
CA GLU A 237 17.12 8.55 9.48
C GLU A 237 18.21 9.30 10.25
N GLU A 238 19.38 9.49 9.64
CA GLU A 238 20.52 10.15 10.29
C GLU A 238 20.29 11.66 10.44
N LYS A 239 19.82 12.35 9.39
CA LYS A 239 19.76 13.82 9.31
C LYS A 239 18.37 14.40 9.56
N GLY A 240 17.33 13.55 9.59
CA GLY A 240 15.93 13.98 9.63
C GLY A 240 15.48 14.61 8.29
N TYR A 241 14.35 15.33 8.28
CA TYR A 241 13.79 15.94 7.08
C TYR A 241 14.16 17.42 6.90
N LYS A 242 14.74 18.10 7.90
CA LYS A 242 14.95 19.57 7.88
C LYS A 242 15.92 20.03 6.82
N TRP A 243 16.93 19.24 6.50
CA TRP A 243 17.95 19.59 5.50
C TRP A 243 17.39 19.62 4.08
N ILE A 244 16.35 18.84 3.77
CA ILE A 244 15.74 18.83 2.42
C ILE A 244 15.06 20.17 2.12
N GLY A 245 14.46 20.84 3.12
CA GLY A 245 13.87 22.17 2.95
C GLY A 245 14.89 23.28 2.69
N SER A 246 16.13 23.14 3.18
CA SER A 246 17.20 24.09 2.91
C SER A 246 17.77 23.97 1.50
N ASP A 247 17.81 22.74 0.94
CA ASP A 247 18.30 22.51 -0.42
C ASP A 247 17.32 23.05 -1.50
N ILE A 248 16.01 23.05 -1.20
CA ILE A 248 14.99 23.59 -2.11
C ILE A 248 15.09 25.12 -2.21
N GLN A 249 15.40 25.82 -1.12
CA GLN A 249 15.57 27.27 -1.13
C GLN A 249 16.82 27.71 -1.91
N VAL A 250 17.84 26.87 -2.02
CA VAL A 250 19.05 27.16 -2.79
C VAL A 250 18.82 26.98 -4.30
N GLN A 251 17.93 26.11 -4.72
CA GLN A 251 17.63 25.88 -6.15
C GLN A 251 16.65 26.90 -6.76
N VAL A 252 15.87 27.61 -5.95
CA VAL A 252 14.92 28.64 -6.41
C VAL A 252 15.56 30.04 -6.45
N GLY A 253 16.79 30.18 -5.93
CA GLY A 253 17.54 31.43 -5.85
C GLY A 253 18.74 31.53 -6.81
N ALA A 254 18.86 30.67 -7.83
CA ALA A 254 19.95 30.69 -8.81
C ALA A 254 19.43 30.96 -10.24
#